data_1ea39d9fda040e5bb12e0f4977fd92ae
#
_entry.id   1ea39d9fda040e5bb12e0f4977fd92ae
#
_cell.length_a   1.000
_cell.length_b   1.000
_cell.length_c   1.000
_cell.angle_alpha   90.00
_cell.angle_beta   90.00
_cell.angle_gamma   90.00
#
_symmetry.space_group_name_H-M   'P 1'
#
loop_
_entity.id
_entity.type
_entity.pdbx_description
1 polymer ?
#
loop_
_entity_poly.entity_id
_entity_poly.type
_entity_poly.pdbx_seq_one_letter_code
_entity_poly.pdbx_strand_id
1 'polypeptide(L)'
;MYNYGNDLHLLPILYYLCISKRINIMTCRETIIDYAALNTPFKTDSLWSYLSSLGEISKSTMACTLAKLSNEGALLRTGRGEYALSKDKMKFMAQAGELEKKIYEALRKQFPFAAFCIYNARILSPLHHHISANVMTYVETDRVAVESVFTFLQQENYSSVWMEPDETMVYRYIDMSQGGIIVKSLVTEAPIEVIDGIPSPTIEKLLVDICKDSDYSYLRGSESHLMWENAKELYNINQSRLGRYAKRRGLKI
;
A
#
# COMPACT_ATOMS: atom_id res chain seq x y z
N MET A 1 -15.23 -41.22 -54.55
CA MET A 1 -13.83 -41.33 -54.10
C MET A 1 -13.34 -39.93 -53.89
N TYR A 2 -13.44 -39.39 -52.70
CA TYR A 2 -12.86 -38.08 -52.35
C TYR A 2 -11.59 -38.34 -51.54
N ASN A 3 -10.49 -37.83 -52.06
CA ASN A 3 -9.17 -37.96 -51.50
C ASN A 3 -8.98 -36.90 -50.39
N TYR A 4 -8.92 -37.33 -49.14
CA TYR A 4 -8.44 -36.53 -48.02
C TYR A 4 -6.92 -36.78 -47.87
N GLY A 5 -6.14 -35.92 -48.43
CA GLY A 5 -4.68 -35.96 -48.34
C GLY A 5 -4.13 -34.63 -47.80
N ASN A 6 -3.47 -34.68 -46.66
CA ASN A 6 -2.41 -33.81 -46.21
C ASN A 6 -2.70 -32.34 -45.83
N ASP A 7 -3.34 -32.15 -44.67
CA ASP A 7 -3.27 -30.86 -43.96
C ASP A 7 -2.56 -30.92 -42.60
N LEU A 8 -1.73 -31.94 -42.37
CA LEU A 8 -1.00 -32.09 -41.08
C LEU A 8 0.24 -31.19 -40.95
N HIS A 9 0.69 -30.54 -42.05
CA HIS A 9 1.85 -29.65 -42.00
C HIS A 9 1.55 -28.17 -41.72
N LEU A 10 0.29 -27.76 -41.72
CA LEU A 10 -0.10 -26.38 -41.49
C LEU A 10 -0.37 -26.06 -39.98
N LEU A 11 -0.61 -27.08 -39.16
CA LEU A 11 -0.84 -26.91 -37.73
C LEU A 11 0.31 -26.29 -36.94
N PRO A 12 1.60 -26.66 -37.17
CA PRO A 12 2.72 -26.02 -36.50
C PRO A 12 2.89 -24.56 -36.91
N ILE A 13 2.67 -24.25 -38.21
CA ILE A 13 2.83 -22.90 -38.77
C ILE A 13 1.72 -21.97 -38.26
N LEU A 14 0.48 -22.43 -38.17
CA LEU A 14 -0.64 -21.70 -37.59
C LEU A 14 -0.46 -21.50 -36.08
N TYR A 15 0.09 -22.49 -35.39
CA TYR A 15 0.43 -22.36 -33.98
C TYR A 15 1.56 -21.35 -33.73
N TYR A 16 2.61 -21.37 -34.59
CA TYR A 16 3.69 -20.38 -34.55
C TYR A 16 3.22 -18.97 -34.96
N LEU A 17 2.35 -18.84 -35.95
CA LEU A 17 1.73 -17.55 -36.31
C LEU A 17 0.75 -17.02 -35.27
N CYS A 18 0.06 -17.90 -34.54
CA CYS A 18 -0.82 -17.51 -33.47
C CYS A 18 -0.02 -17.04 -32.25
N ILE A 19 1.11 -17.68 -31.94
CA ILE A 19 2.04 -17.26 -30.90
C ILE A 19 2.72 -15.94 -31.29
N SER A 20 3.22 -15.80 -32.50
CA SER A 20 3.86 -14.56 -32.96
C SER A 20 2.90 -13.37 -33.06
N LYS A 21 1.62 -13.58 -33.41
CA LYS A 21 0.59 -12.54 -33.36
C LYS A 21 0.16 -12.18 -31.92
N ARG A 22 0.17 -13.14 -30.98
CA ARG A 22 -0.06 -12.83 -29.56
C ARG A 22 1.08 -11.99 -28.96
N ILE A 23 2.32 -12.25 -29.35
CA ILE A 23 3.48 -11.49 -28.87
C ILE A 23 3.43 -10.02 -29.34
N ASN A 24 2.86 -9.73 -30.50
CA ASN A 24 2.73 -8.35 -31.01
C ASN A 24 1.59 -7.52 -30.37
N ILE A 25 0.78 -8.08 -29.47
CA ILE A 25 -0.33 -7.39 -28.80
C ILE A 25 -0.07 -7.27 -27.28
N MET A 26 0.89 -8.00 -26.72
CA MET A 26 1.18 -7.95 -25.29
C MET A 26 1.88 -6.65 -24.93
N THR A 27 1.35 -5.97 -23.91
CA THR A 27 2.00 -4.81 -23.33
C THR A 27 3.28 -5.22 -22.59
N CYS A 28 4.25 -4.30 -22.46
CA CYS A 28 5.46 -4.54 -21.65
C CYS A 28 5.12 -5.05 -20.24
N ARG A 29 3.98 -4.62 -19.70
CA ARG A 29 3.45 -5.06 -18.41
C ARG A 29 3.12 -6.55 -18.39
N GLU A 30 2.32 -7.01 -19.34
CA GLU A 30 1.90 -8.41 -19.44
C GLU A 30 3.09 -9.32 -19.66
N THR A 31 4.01 -8.92 -20.55
CA THR A 31 5.24 -9.67 -20.82
C THR A 31 6.11 -9.83 -19.57
N ILE A 32 6.22 -8.79 -18.73
CA ILE A 32 6.97 -8.87 -17.47
C ILE A 32 6.27 -9.78 -16.46
N ILE A 33 4.96 -9.75 -16.36
CA ILE A 33 4.19 -10.63 -15.45
C ILE A 33 4.32 -12.09 -15.87
N ASP A 34 4.22 -12.39 -17.16
CA ASP A 34 4.36 -13.75 -17.69
C ASP A 34 5.79 -14.28 -17.48
N TYR A 35 6.81 -13.44 -17.71
CA TYR A 35 8.18 -13.80 -17.38
C TYR A 35 8.34 -14.10 -15.89
N ALA A 36 7.80 -13.24 -15.03
CA ALA A 36 7.85 -13.40 -13.58
C ALA A 36 7.14 -14.68 -13.12
N ALA A 37 6.04 -15.07 -13.75
CA ALA A 37 5.31 -16.28 -13.41
C ALA A 37 6.14 -17.56 -13.59
N LEU A 38 7.06 -17.54 -14.54
CA LEU A 38 7.93 -18.68 -14.87
C LEU A 38 9.29 -18.63 -14.17
N ASN A 39 9.77 -17.43 -13.79
CA ASN A 39 11.16 -17.21 -13.36
C ASN A 39 11.27 -16.50 -11.99
N THR A 40 10.32 -16.68 -11.08
CA THR A 40 10.34 -16.01 -9.78
C THR A 40 11.18 -16.76 -8.74
N PRO A 41 12.10 -16.11 -7.99
CA PRO A 41 12.56 -14.73 -8.14
C PRO A 41 13.49 -14.54 -9.34
N PHE A 42 13.57 -13.30 -9.89
CA PHE A 42 14.39 -13.00 -11.06
C PHE A 42 15.19 -11.69 -10.89
N LYS A 43 16.28 -11.58 -11.68
CA LYS A 43 17.11 -10.36 -11.77
C LYS A 43 16.72 -9.50 -12.97
N THR A 44 16.88 -8.19 -12.81
CA THR A 44 16.62 -7.21 -13.90
C THR A 44 17.43 -7.48 -15.15
N ASP A 45 18.66 -7.99 -15.01
CA ASP A 45 19.51 -8.29 -16.17
C ASP A 45 18.98 -9.50 -16.97
N SER A 46 18.50 -10.53 -16.27
CA SER A 46 17.88 -11.70 -16.92
C SER A 46 16.58 -11.32 -17.61
N LEU A 47 15.75 -10.48 -16.98
CA LEU A 47 14.55 -9.94 -17.59
C LEU A 47 14.89 -9.08 -18.81
N TRP A 48 15.94 -8.25 -18.73
CA TRP A 48 16.36 -7.42 -19.85
C TRP A 48 16.81 -8.27 -21.05
N SER A 49 17.59 -9.32 -20.81
CA SER A 49 18.01 -10.25 -21.86
C SER A 49 16.81 -10.90 -22.55
N TYR A 50 15.79 -11.27 -21.79
CA TYR A 50 14.55 -11.83 -22.33
C TYR A 50 13.77 -10.80 -23.18
N LEU A 51 13.51 -9.60 -22.64
CA LEU A 51 12.74 -8.55 -23.32
C LEU A 51 13.44 -8.06 -24.60
N SER A 52 14.76 -7.93 -24.58
CA SER A 52 15.54 -7.54 -25.76
C SER A 52 15.52 -8.57 -26.87
N SER A 53 15.31 -9.85 -26.56
CA SER A 53 15.13 -10.91 -27.54
C SER A 53 13.75 -10.90 -28.23
N LEU A 54 12.76 -10.27 -27.60
CA LEU A 54 11.37 -10.22 -28.09
C LEU A 54 11.09 -9.00 -28.99
N GLY A 55 11.90 -7.94 -28.94
CA GLY A 55 11.74 -6.76 -29.79
C GLY A 55 12.04 -5.41 -29.11
N GLU A 56 11.43 -4.32 -29.54
CA GLU A 56 11.79 -2.92 -29.28
C GLU A 56 11.34 -2.38 -27.92
N ILE A 57 11.63 -3.04 -26.80
CA ILE A 57 11.37 -2.49 -25.47
C ILE A 57 12.64 -1.81 -24.96
N SER A 58 12.58 -0.52 -24.60
CA SER A 58 13.73 0.18 -24.05
C SER A 58 13.99 -0.20 -22.57
N LYS A 59 15.24 -0.10 -22.12
CA LYS A 59 15.57 -0.29 -20.69
C LYS A 59 14.79 0.67 -19.77
N SER A 60 14.54 1.89 -20.24
CA SER A 60 13.76 2.88 -19.48
C SER A 60 12.29 2.47 -19.33
N THR A 61 11.69 1.92 -20.41
CA THR A 61 10.32 1.37 -20.37
C THR A 61 10.22 0.20 -19.40
N MET A 62 11.17 -0.74 -19.47
CA MET A 62 11.24 -1.86 -18.54
C MET A 62 11.36 -1.37 -17.08
N ALA A 63 12.28 -0.45 -16.80
CA ALA A 63 12.48 0.08 -15.45
C ALA A 63 11.25 0.81 -14.91
N CYS A 64 10.60 1.62 -15.75
CA CYS A 64 9.36 2.31 -15.40
C CYS A 64 8.23 1.31 -15.12
N THR A 65 8.10 0.27 -15.94
CA THR A 65 7.07 -0.77 -15.76
C THR A 65 7.32 -1.61 -14.50
N LEU A 66 8.58 -1.99 -14.22
CA LEU A 66 8.95 -2.67 -12.97
C LEU A 66 8.63 -1.83 -11.75
N ALA A 67 8.91 -0.52 -11.79
CA ALA A 67 8.56 0.38 -10.70
C ALA A 67 7.03 0.47 -10.49
N LYS A 68 6.25 0.56 -11.57
CA LYS A 68 4.77 0.54 -11.50
C LYS A 68 4.26 -0.77 -10.91
N LEU A 69 4.71 -1.91 -11.44
CA LEU A 69 4.30 -3.24 -10.96
C LEU A 69 4.67 -3.46 -9.48
N SER A 70 5.83 -2.94 -9.05
CA SER A 70 6.24 -3.01 -7.64
C SER A 70 5.39 -2.09 -6.75
N ASN A 71 5.03 -0.90 -7.22
CA ASN A 71 4.15 0.02 -6.49
C ASN A 71 2.71 -0.50 -6.39
N GLU A 72 2.25 -1.21 -7.42
CA GLU A 72 0.93 -1.86 -7.44
C GLU A 72 0.91 -3.17 -6.63
N GLY A 73 2.07 -3.64 -6.17
CA GLY A 73 2.20 -4.87 -5.41
C GLY A 73 2.12 -6.15 -6.25
N ALA A 74 2.12 -6.06 -7.58
CA ALA A 74 2.16 -7.22 -8.47
C ALA A 74 3.55 -7.90 -8.46
N LEU A 75 4.61 -7.11 -8.23
CA LEU A 75 5.97 -7.60 -8.00
C LEU A 75 6.49 -7.14 -6.66
N LEU A 76 7.19 -8.02 -5.96
CA LEU A 76 7.96 -7.72 -4.74
C LEU A 76 9.41 -7.47 -5.11
N ARG A 77 9.99 -6.38 -4.62
CA ARG A 77 11.43 -6.14 -4.71
C ARG A 77 12.12 -6.87 -3.55
N THR A 78 12.78 -7.97 -3.83
CA THR A 78 13.47 -8.81 -2.84
C THR A 78 14.91 -8.37 -2.57
N GLY A 79 15.51 -7.60 -3.50
CA GLY A 79 16.86 -7.09 -3.37
C GLY A 79 17.19 -6.01 -4.39
N ARG A 80 18.47 -5.60 -4.47
CA ARG A 80 18.93 -4.65 -5.47
C ARG A 80 18.88 -5.27 -6.87
N GLY A 81 17.90 -4.83 -7.68
CA GLY A 81 17.67 -5.38 -9.02
C GLY A 81 17.06 -6.78 -9.02
N GLU A 82 16.50 -7.23 -7.91
CA GLU A 82 15.81 -8.53 -7.78
C GLU A 82 14.35 -8.34 -7.48
N TYR A 83 13.52 -9.13 -8.16
CA TYR A 83 12.07 -9.10 -8.05
C TYR A 83 11.50 -10.51 -7.98
N ALA A 84 10.36 -10.64 -7.30
CA ALA A 84 9.58 -11.87 -7.27
C ALA A 84 8.12 -11.56 -7.63
N LEU A 85 7.44 -12.50 -8.26
CA LEU A 85 6.00 -12.41 -8.47
C LEU A 85 5.28 -12.53 -7.12
N SER A 86 4.36 -11.62 -6.88
CA SER A 86 3.51 -11.68 -5.72
C SER A 86 2.37 -12.67 -5.99
N LYS A 87 2.51 -13.91 -5.53
CA LYS A 87 1.55 -14.96 -5.90
C LYS A 87 0.28 -14.98 -5.05
N ASP A 88 0.34 -14.59 -3.79
CA ASP A 88 -0.78 -14.83 -2.86
C ASP A 88 -1.06 -13.68 -1.88
N LYS A 89 -0.41 -12.53 -2.04
CA LYS A 89 -0.58 -11.41 -1.12
C LYS A 89 -1.44 -10.31 -1.70
N MET A 90 -2.34 -9.82 -0.89
CA MET A 90 -3.25 -8.74 -1.28
C MET A 90 -2.54 -7.38 -1.29
N LYS A 91 -3.01 -6.46 -2.11
CA LYS A 91 -2.70 -5.05 -1.92
C LYS A 91 -3.47 -4.55 -0.70
N PHE A 92 -2.77 -3.94 0.26
CA PHE A 92 -3.44 -3.26 1.36
C PHE A 92 -4.19 -2.03 0.84
N MET A 93 -5.43 -1.86 1.28
CA MET A 93 -6.27 -0.71 0.95
C MET A 93 -6.95 -0.20 2.22
N ALA A 94 -6.57 0.98 2.67
CA ALA A 94 -7.18 1.64 3.82
C ALA A 94 -8.49 2.33 3.40
N GLN A 95 -9.55 1.55 3.21
CA GLN A 95 -10.86 2.08 2.83
C GLN A 95 -11.44 2.96 3.93
N ALA A 96 -11.85 4.18 3.56
CA ALA A 96 -12.52 5.11 4.45
C ALA A 96 -14.03 4.79 4.55
N GLY A 97 -14.56 4.85 5.76
CA GLY A 97 -16.00 4.78 6.00
C GLY A 97 -16.71 6.12 5.74
N GLU A 98 -18.02 6.15 5.96
CA GLU A 98 -18.83 7.35 5.76
C GLU A 98 -18.44 8.51 6.70
N LEU A 99 -17.99 8.19 7.92
CA LEU A 99 -17.53 9.20 8.87
C LEU A 99 -16.25 9.88 8.36
N GLU A 100 -15.27 9.10 7.92
CA GLU A 100 -13.98 9.58 7.41
C GLU A 100 -14.19 10.45 6.15
N LYS A 101 -15.11 10.06 5.27
CA LYS A 101 -15.49 10.84 4.09
C LYS A 101 -16.05 12.21 4.48
N LYS A 102 -17.02 12.25 5.38
CA LYS A 102 -17.62 13.50 5.88
C LYS A 102 -16.58 14.40 6.53
N ILE A 103 -15.71 13.84 7.38
CA ILE A 103 -14.61 14.59 8.00
C ILE A 103 -13.70 15.17 6.93
N TYR A 104 -13.29 14.38 5.95
CA TYR A 104 -12.39 14.83 4.90
C TYR A 104 -13.01 15.97 4.07
N GLU A 105 -14.28 15.84 3.66
CA GLU A 105 -14.99 16.87 2.91
C GLU A 105 -15.07 18.19 3.69
N ALA A 106 -15.44 18.14 4.98
CA ALA A 106 -15.48 19.31 5.84
C ALA A 106 -14.10 19.97 5.99
N LEU A 107 -13.07 19.16 6.23
CA LEU A 107 -11.69 19.65 6.36
C LEU A 107 -11.15 20.24 5.05
N ARG A 108 -11.41 19.62 3.91
CA ARG A 108 -10.98 20.15 2.60
C ARG A 108 -11.65 21.46 2.26
N LYS A 109 -12.89 21.66 2.67
CA LYS A 109 -13.62 22.92 2.50
C LYS A 109 -13.01 24.03 3.38
N GLN A 110 -12.70 23.73 4.64
CA GLN A 110 -12.18 24.71 5.60
C GLN A 110 -10.68 24.96 5.43
N PHE A 111 -9.90 23.94 5.09
CA PHE A 111 -8.45 24.00 4.96
C PHE A 111 -7.99 23.49 3.59
N PRO A 112 -8.25 24.22 2.50
CA PRO A 112 -8.04 23.74 1.12
C PRO A 112 -6.57 23.47 0.78
N PHE A 113 -5.64 24.07 1.51
CA PHE A 113 -4.20 23.96 1.26
C PHE A 113 -3.46 22.98 2.22
N ALA A 114 -4.14 22.51 3.28
CA ALA A 114 -3.53 21.60 4.21
C ALA A 114 -3.46 20.17 3.63
N ALA A 115 -2.38 19.46 3.93
CA ALA A 115 -2.26 18.04 3.67
C ALA A 115 -3.03 17.24 4.73
N PHE A 116 -3.63 16.13 4.30
CA PHE A 116 -4.36 15.24 5.21
C PHE A 116 -4.00 13.78 4.95
N CYS A 117 -4.09 12.97 6.00
CA CYS A 117 -4.17 11.52 5.92
C CYS A 117 -5.25 11.09 6.92
N ILE A 118 -6.33 10.47 6.44
CA ILE A 118 -7.51 10.15 7.27
C ILE A 118 -7.83 8.67 7.17
N TYR A 119 -8.04 8.04 8.32
CA TYR A 119 -8.37 6.62 8.40
C TYR A 119 -8.99 6.25 9.75
N ASN A 120 -9.67 5.12 9.79
CA ASN A 120 -10.17 4.52 11.03
C ASN A 120 -9.25 3.38 11.46
N ALA A 121 -9.02 3.21 12.76
CA ALA A 121 -8.19 2.14 13.31
C ALA A 121 -8.66 0.73 12.91
N ARG A 122 -9.93 0.56 12.53
CA ARG A 122 -10.47 -0.73 12.06
C ARG A 122 -9.72 -1.30 10.85
N ILE A 123 -9.01 -0.46 10.07
CA ILE A 123 -8.17 -0.95 8.96
C ILE A 123 -7.02 -1.85 9.45
N LEU A 124 -6.67 -1.77 10.73
CA LEU A 124 -5.66 -2.63 11.35
C LEU A 124 -6.23 -3.99 11.80
N SER A 125 -7.56 -4.17 11.82
CA SER A 125 -8.20 -5.40 12.32
C SER A 125 -7.67 -6.68 11.71
N PRO A 126 -7.36 -6.76 10.40
CA PRO A 126 -6.78 -7.98 9.81
C PRO A 126 -5.39 -8.33 10.34
N LEU A 127 -4.68 -7.38 10.95
CA LEU A 127 -3.34 -7.57 11.48
C LEU A 127 -3.34 -8.07 12.93
N HIS A 128 -4.43 -7.87 13.66
CA HIS A 128 -4.55 -8.29 15.05
C HIS A 128 -4.79 -9.80 15.16
N HIS A 129 -4.22 -10.41 16.21
CA HIS A 129 -4.53 -11.79 16.56
C HIS A 129 -5.90 -11.90 17.24
N HIS A 130 -6.29 -10.87 17.99
CA HIS A 130 -7.59 -10.76 18.63
C HIS A 130 -8.40 -9.61 18.03
N ILE A 131 -9.71 -9.61 18.22
CA ILE A 131 -10.58 -8.51 17.76
C ILE A 131 -10.11 -7.21 18.41
N SER A 132 -9.63 -6.27 17.61
CA SER A 132 -9.26 -4.95 18.09
C SER A 132 -10.51 -4.17 18.50
N ALA A 133 -10.51 -3.68 19.72
CA ALA A 133 -11.56 -2.78 20.21
C ALA A 133 -11.37 -1.33 19.72
N ASN A 134 -10.22 -0.99 19.12
CA ASN A 134 -9.97 0.38 18.66
C ASN A 134 -10.80 0.73 17.43
N VAL A 135 -11.67 1.73 17.59
CA VAL A 135 -12.55 2.27 16.54
C VAL A 135 -12.34 3.77 16.34
N MET A 136 -11.21 4.32 16.80
CA MET A 136 -10.86 5.73 16.63
C MET A 136 -10.63 6.09 15.15
N THR A 137 -11.04 7.30 14.80
CA THR A 137 -10.67 7.91 13.51
C THR A 137 -9.45 8.80 13.70
N TYR A 138 -8.46 8.62 12.86
CA TYR A 138 -7.22 9.40 12.85
C TYR A 138 -7.28 10.45 11.77
N VAL A 139 -6.96 11.68 12.14
CA VAL A 139 -6.83 12.83 11.25
C VAL A 139 -5.41 13.36 11.40
N GLU A 140 -4.58 13.04 10.44
CA GLU A 140 -3.22 13.57 10.38
C GLU A 140 -3.15 14.74 9.41
N THR A 141 -2.50 15.82 9.81
CA THR A 141 -2.38 17.04 9.00
C THR A 141 -1.01 17.71 9.19
N ASP A 142 -0.73 18.72 8.39
CA ASP A 142 0.48 19.53 8.55
C ASP A 142 0.61 20.03 10.00
N ARG A 143 1.81 19.95 10.57
CA ARG A 143 2.06 20.32 11.97
C ARG A 143 1.52 21.69 12.35
N VAL A 144 1.61 22.65 11.44
CA VAL A 144 1.10 24.03 11.66
C VAL A 144 -0.43 24.11 11.66
N ALA A 145 -1.13 23.12 11.14
CA ALA A 145 -2.57 23.09 11.04
C ALA A 145 -3.25 22.25 12.14
N VAL A 146 -2.49 21.47 12.94
CA VAL A 146 -3.02 20.53 13.93
C VAL A 146 -3.99 21.20 14.89
N GLU A 147 -3.60 22.31 15.51
CA GLU A 147 -4.44 23.01 16.49
C GLU A 147 -5.71 23.59 15.86
N SER A 148 -5.60 24.16 14.67
CA SER A 148 -6.75 24.73 13.94
C SER A 148 -7.73 23.63 13.51
N VAL A 149 -7.22 22.48 13.05
CA VAL A 149 -8.04 21.32 12.67
C VAL A 149 -8.71 20.72 13.89
N PHE A 150 -8.00 20.59 15.02
CA PHE A 150 -8.55 20.12 16.28
C PHE A 150 -9.71 21.02 16.75
N THR A 151 -9.49 22.34 16.80
CA THR A 151 -10.51 23.32 17.21
C THR A 151 -11.73 23.28 16.29
N PHE A 152 -11.52 23.19 14.98
CA PHE A 152 -12.60 23.07 14.00
C PHE A 152 -13.45 21.81 14.26
N LEU A 153 -12.83 20.64 14.44
CA LEU A 153 -13.57 19.40 14.68
C LEU A 153 -14.33 19.42 16.01
N GLN A 154 -13.82 20.09 17.05
CA GLN A 154 -14.58 20.30 18.28
C GLN A 154 -15.82 21.18 18.06
N GLN A 155 -15.71 22.23 17.24
CA GLN A 155 -16.82 23.13 16.91
C GLN A 155 -17.89 22.45 16.06
N GLU A 156 -17.51 21.48 15.21
CA GLU A 156 -18.45 20.67 14.43
C GLU A 156 -19.19 19.60 15.27
N ASN A 157 -19.08 19.66 16.61
CA ASN A 157 -19.73 18.76 17.56
C ASN A 157 -19.38 17.27 17.41
N TYR A 158 -18.20 16.96 16.88
CA TYR A 158 -17.70 15.58 16.99
C TYR A 158 -17.42 15.25 18.45
N SER A 159 -17.96 14.14 18.94
CA SER A 159 -17.70 13.67 20.29
C SER A 159 -16.26 13.18 20.41
N SER A 160 -15.61 13.49 21.53
CA SER A 160 -14.28 12.94 21.89
C SER A 160 -13.20 13.21 20.83
N VAL A 161 -12.82 14.47 20.67
CA VAL A 161 -11.67 14.88 19.84
C VAL A 161 -10.45 15.08 20.71
N TRP A 162 -9.35 14.45 20.35
CA TRP A 162 -8.07 14.47 21.09
C TRP A 162 -6.95 15.00 20.18
N MET A 163 -6.07 15.83 20.72
CA MET A 163 -4.94 16.40 19.98
C MET A 163 -3.63 15.82 20.51
N GLU A 164 -2.88 15.13 19.64
CA GLU A 164 -1.56 14.57 19.91
C GLU A 164 -1.46 13.90 21.30
N PRO A 165 -2.33 12.92 21.64
CA PRO A 165 -2.37 12.37 22.98
C PRO A 165 -1.06 11.63 23.30
N ASP A 166 -0.51 11.89 24.49
CA ASP A 166 0.59 11.12 25.03
C ASP A 166 0.12 9.76 25.59
N GLU A 167 1.08 8.91 25.99
CA GLU A 167 0.77 7.59 26.54
C GLU A 167 -0.11 7.66 27.79
N THR A 168 0.06 8.68 28.63
CA THR A 168 -0.73 8.84 29.85
C THR A 168 -2.17 9.17 29.51
N MET A 169 -2.39 10.03 28.53
CA MET A 169 -3.74 10.35 28.04
C MET A 169 -4.42 9.12 27.44
N VAL A 170 -3.68 8.37 26.62
CA VAL A 170 -4.19 7.14 25.98
C VAL A 170 -4.64 6.13 27.03
N TYR A 171 -3.82 5.87 28.06
CA TYR A 171 -4.14 4.88 29.07
C TYR A 171 -5.22 5.31 30.08
N ARG A 172 -5.30 6.60 30.40
CA ARG A 172 -6.14 7.06 31.50
C ARG A 172 -7.46 7.68 31.09
N TYR A 173 -7.53 8.27 29.89
CA TYR A 173 -8.64 9.14 29.53
C TYR A 173 -9.30 8.78 28.19
N ILE A 174 -8.66 8.00 27.34
CA ILE A 174 -9.20 7.66 26.03
C ILE A 174 -9.68 6.21 26.02
N ASP A 175 -10.99 6.03 25.92
CA ASP A 175 -11.56 4.72 25.64
C ASP A 175 -11.60 4.51 24.12
N MET A 176 -10.62 3.79 23.59
CA MET A 176 -10.48 3.51 22.16
C MET A 176 -11.68 2.76 21.58
N SER A 177 -12.48 2.09 22.41
CA SER A 177 -13.65 1.31 21.98
C SER A 177 -14.91 2.15 21.76
N GLN A 178 -14.98 3.33 22.36
CA GLN A 178 -16.10 4.24 22.20
C GLN A 178 -16.03 5.07 20.92
N GLY A 179 -14.91 5.07 20.25
CA GLY A 179 -14.64 5.91 19.11
C GLY A 179 -14.32 7.35 19.50
N GLY A 180 -14.09 8.14 18.48
CA GLY A 180 -13.66 9.54 18.60
C GLY A 180 -12.64 9.85 17.51
N ILE A 181 -12.03 11.03 17.61
CA ILE A 181 -11.08 11.51 16.62
C ILE A 181 -9.76 11.84 17.31
N ILE A 182 -8.66 11.33 16.79
CA ILE A 182 -7.30 11.73 17.16
C ILE A 182 -6.74 12.60 16.05
N VAL A 183 -6.46 13.86 16.37
CA VAL A 183 -5.79 14.82 15.46
C VAL A 183 -4.32 14.84 15.81
N LYS A 184 -3.46 14.59 14.82
CA LYS A 184 -2.01 14.59 15.01
C LYS A 184 -1.25 15.08 13.77
N SER A 185 0.04 15.39 13.95
CA SER A 185 0.89 15.84 12.85
C SER A 185 1.20 14.72 11.86
N LEU A 186 0.97 15.00 10.58
CA LEU A 186 1.42 14.17 9.48
C LEU A 186 2.93 14.30 9.32
N VAL A 187 3.62 13.20 9.42
CA VAL A 187 5.08 13.17 9.22
C VAL A 187 5.39 13.46 7.75
N THR A 188 6.31 14.38 7.50
CA THR A 188 6.75 14.73 6.14
C THR A 188 7.21 13.47 5.39
N GLU A 189 6.81 13.34 4.11
CA GLU A 189 7.09 12.17 3.27
C GLU A 189 6.52 10.85 3.82
N ALA A 190 5.54 10.92 4.72
CA ALA A 190 4.80 9.73 5.12
C ALA A 190 4.19 9.07 3.87
N PRO A 191 4.30 7.75 3.73
CA PRO A 191 3.74 7.07 2.56
C PRO A 191 2.21 6.99 2.69
N ILE A 192 1.55 7.83 1.93
CA ILE A 192 0.09 7.89 1.77
C ILE A 192 -0.29 7.59 0.33
N GLU A 193 -1.50 7.11 0.12
CA GLU A 193 -2.11 6.94 -1.19
C GLU A 193 -3.56 7.45 -1.16
N VAL A 194 -4.06 7.85 -2.33
CA VAL A 194 -5.46 8.30 -2.43
C VAL A 194 -6.33 7.11 -2.76
N ILE A 195 -7.27 6.78 -1.88
CA ILE A 195 -8.25 5.70 -2.04
C ILE A 195 -9.63 6.34 -2.01
N ASP A 196 -10.42 6.15 -3.08
CA ASP A 196 -11.75 6.76 -3.24
C ASP A 196 -11.78 8.29 -3.00
N GLY A 197 -10.72 8.97 -3.43
CA GLY A 197 -10.56 10.42 -3.30
C GLY A 197 -10.02 10.88 -1.93
N ILE A 198 -9.79 9.98 -0.97
CA ILE A 198 -9.33 10.30 0.38
C ILE A 198 -7.86 9.89 0.55
N PRO A 199 -6.98 10.82 0.98
CA PRO A 199 -5.62 10.48 1.34
C PRO A 199 -5.59 9.56 2.56
N SER A 200 -5.09 8.35 2.39
CA SER A 200 -5.12 7.25 3.36
C SER A 200 -3.71 6.65 3.54
N PRO A 201 -3.41 6.04 4.68
CA PRO A 201 -2.09 5.49 4.94
C PRO A 201 -1.83 4.23 4.13
N THR A 202 -0.60 4.02 3.70
CA THR A 202 -0.15 2.71 3.20
C THR A 202 0.17 1.76 4.36
N ILE A 203 0.29 0.46 4.07
CA ILE A 203 0.67 -0.53 5.09
C ILE A 203 2.04 -0.22 5.70
N GLU A 204 2.98 0.29 4.88
CA GLU A 204 4.32 0.64 5.36
C GLU A 204 4.31 1.77 6.37
N LYS A 205 3.42 2.77 6.17
CA LYS A 205 3.23 3.85 7.15
C LYS A 205 2.70 3.29 8.45
N LEU A 206 1.62 2.53 8.41
CA LEU A 206 0.98 1.97 9.60
C LEU A 206 1.93 1.11 10.43
N LEU A 207 2.70 0.22 9.79
CA LEU A 207 3.66 -0.64 10.48
C LEU A 207 4.74 0.13 11.24
N VAL A 208 5.19 1.26 10.71
CA VAL A 208 6.17 2.10 11.38
C VAL A 208 5.52 2.90 12.51
N ASP A 209 4.34 3.47 12.28
CA ASP A 209 3.65 4.31 13.25
C ASP A 209 3.19 3.51 14.49
N ILE A 210 2.72 2.29 14.32
CA ILE A 210 2.40 1.36 15.42
C ILE A 210 3.59 1.19 16.39
N CYS A 211 4.82 1.22 15.89
CA CYS A 211 6.01 1.08 16.71
C CYS A 211 6.46 2.40 17.36
N LYS A 212 6.02 3.55 16.84
CA LYS A 212 6.60 4.86 17.20
C LYS A 212 5.64 5.79 17.92
N ASP A 213 4.36 5.77 17.54
CA ASP A 213 3.40 6.74 18.04
C ASP A 213 2.87 6.39 19.43
N SER A 214 2.64 7.41 20.24
CA SER A 214 2.12 7.28 21.60
C SER A 214 0.68 6.75 21.64
N ASP A 215 -0.10 7.12 20.63
CA ASP A 215 -1.48 6.67 20.45
C ASP A 215 -1.60 5.18 20.11
N TYR A 216 -0.50 4.51 19.74
CA TYR A 216 -0.39 3.06 19.60
C TYR A 216 0.41 2.37 20.72
N SER A 217 0.67 3.07 21.84
CA SER A 217 1.48 2.53 22.93
C SER A 217 0.95 1.22 23.51
N TYR A 218 -0.36 1.03 23.49
CA TYR A 218 -1.04 -0.21 23.93
C TYR A 218 -0.75 -1.43 23.05
N LEU A 219 -0.21 -1.23 21.84
CA LEU A 219 0.19 -2.31 20.91
C LEU A 219 1.66 -2.70 21.05
N ARG A 220 2.45 -1.98 21.84
CA ARG A 220 3.89 -2.24 21.95
C ARG A 220 4.18 -3.61 22.54
N GLY A 221 5.25 -4.22 22.06
CA GLY A 221 5.71 -5.55 22.49
C GLY A 221 5.26 -6.67 21.57
N SER A 222 4.69 -7.72 22.12
CA SER A 222 4.30 -8.92 21.38
C SER A 222 3.25 -8.66 20.31
N GLU A 223 2.28 -7.77 20.60
CA GLU A 223 1.19 -7.47 19.66
C GLU A 223 1.72 -6.78 18.40
N SER A 224 2.55 -5.76 18.52
CA SER A 224 3.15 -5.09 17.35
C SER A 224 3.99 -6.06 16.53
N HIS A 225 4.70 -6.99 17.16
CA HIS A 225 5.47 -8.01 16.44
C HIS A 225 4.55 -8.95 15.64
N LEU A 226 3.48 -9.43 16.25
CA LEU A 226 2.48 -10.27 15.56
C LEU A 226 1.82 -9.53 14.39
N MET A 227 1.48 -8.25 14.58
CA MET A 227 0.93 -7.43 13.51
C MET A 227 1.89 -7.29 12.32
N TRP A 228 3.20 -7.19 12.57
CA TRP A 228 4.21 -7.17 11.52
C TRP A 228 4.28 -8.51 10.76
N GLU A 229 4.25 -9.64 11.46
CA GLU A 229 4.26 -10.97 10.83
C GLU A 229 2.98 -11.18 10.00
N ASN A 230 1.81 -10.87 10.56
CA ASN A 230 0.54 -10.96 9.84
C ASN A 230 0.51 -10.04 8.61
N ALA A 231 1.05 -8.82 8.72
CA ALA A 231 1.14 -7.91 7.58
C ALA A 231 2.05 -8.48 6.47
N LYS A 232 3.19 -9.08 6.82
CA LYS A 232 4.08 -9.73 5.86
C LYS A 232 3.41 -10.92 5.19
N GLU A 233 2.58 -11.65 5.90
CA GLU A 233 1.86 -12.81 5.35
C GLU A 233 0.73 -12.35 4.40
N LEU A 234 -0.07 -11.38 4.81
CA LEU A 234 -1.30 -10.97 4.12
C LEU A 234 -1.05 -10.01 2.96
N TYR A 235 -0.08 -9.10 3.10
CA TYR A 235 0.05 -7.96 2.19
C TYR A 235 1.39 -7.87 1.49
N ASN A 236 1.35 -7.25 0.31
CA ASN A 236 2.53 -6.85 -0.42
C ASN A 236 3.13 -5.59 0.21
N ILE A 237 4.29 -5.72 0.87
CA ILE A 237 4.99 -4.61 1.52
C ILE A 237 6.15 -4.16 0.64
N ASN A 238 6.16 -2.87 0.27
CA ASN A 238 7.26 -2.26 -0.46
C ASN A 238 8.42 -1.97 0.49
N GLN A 239 9.44 -2.84 0.50
CA GLN A 239 10.58 -2.77 1.40
C GLN A 239 11.36 -1.44 1.28
N SER A 240 11.47 -0.87 0.07
CA SER A 240 12.15 0.42 -0.14
C SER A 240 11.37 1.57 0.48
N ARG A 241 10.03 1.56 0.38
CA ARG A 241 9.14 2.56 0.99
C ARG A 241 9.18 2.44 2.51
N LEU A 242 9.03 1.22 3.00
CA LEU A 242 9.11 0.90 4.43
C LEU A 242 10.43 1.37 5.04
N GLY A 243 11.58 0.99 4.46
CA GLY A 243 12.90 1.36 4.98
C GLY A 243 13.16 2.88 4.97
N ARG A 244 12.70 3.60 3.93
CA ARG A 244 12.82 5.07 3.90
C ARG A 244 12.02 5.72 5.03
N TYR A 245 10.77 5.30 5.21
CA TYR A 245 9.91 5.87 6.23
C TYR A 245 10.36 5.49 7.64
N ALA A 246 10.76 4.23 7.88
CA ALA A 246 11.35 3.78 9.14
C ALA A 246 12.58 4.60 9.52
N LYS A 247 13.51 4.82 8.58
CA LYS A 247 14.69 5.66 8.79
C LYS A 247 14.31 7.10 9.19
N ARG A 248 13.31 7.69 8.51
CA ARG A 248 12.81 9.02 8.84
C ARG A 248 12.22 9.10 10.24
N ARG A 249 11.56 8.04 10.68
CA ARG A 249 10.98 7.92 12.03
C ARG A 249 12.00 7.47 13.09
N GLY A 250 13.26 7.24 12.72
CA GLY A 250 14.29 6.74 13.62
C GLY A 250 14.01 5.30 14.13
N LEU A 251 13.32 4.49 13.33
CA LEU A 251 13.10 3.08 13.59
C LEU A 251 14.12 2.25 12.79
N LYS A 252 14.82 1.36 13.49
CA LYS A 252 15.70 0.35 12.86
C LYS A 252 14.87 -0.90 12.60
N ILE A 253 14.77 -1.31 11.36
CA ILE A 253 14.06 -2.50 10.87
C ILE A 253 15.02 -3.38 10.08
#